data_b77fda512af685a67170872c1e04cf5c
#
_entry.id   b77fda512af685a67170872c1e04cf5c
#
_cell.length_a   1.000
_cell.length_b   1.000
_cell.length_c   1.000
_cell.angle_alpha   90.00
_cell.angle_beta   90.00
_cell.angle_gamma   90.00
#
_symmetry.space_group_name_H-M   'P 1'
#
loop_
_entity.id
_entity.type
_entity.pdbx_description
1 polymer ?
#
loop_
_entity_poly.entity_id
_entity_poly.type
_entity_poly.pdbx_seq_one_letter_code
_entity_poly.pdbx_strand_id
1 'polypeptide(L)'
;MTISQVGAYPLSKGIKISTVDRKQIASGTALVKRGFAHMQKHGVIMDVTNVEQAQIAEDAGAVAVMVLDKLPYDVRHAGGVARTASVKVIQAILDSVSIPIMAKCRIGHSSEASILEETGVDMIDESEVLSPADESRHIWKWNYTTPFVNGAKNLGEALRRIEEGAAMIRTKGEPGTGDVSQAVTHLRMVNNEIRKLRGIYDNNDDQELIKISREIQSSFELVKETGRLGRLPVVNFAAGGISTPADAALLMKLGCDGIFVGSGIFKAEDPLERAKSVVIATTYFDDPKTVLEAQKMIDEKKSMLGLDTKNLDLRMQERGPTI
;
A
#
# COMPACT_ATOMS: atom_id res chain seq x y z
N MET A 1 2.12 -15.98 22.72
CA MET A 1 2.79 -16.99 21.86
C MET A 1 4.27 -16.74 21.94
N THR A 2 5.08 -17.74 22.23
CA THR A 2 6.55 -17.55 22.22
C THR A 2 7.04 -17.45 20.79
N ILE A 3 8.10 -16.67 20.53
CA ILE A 3 8.76 -16.51 19.22
C ILE A 3 9.05 -17.87 18.55
N SER A 4 9.34 -18.91 19.34
CA SER A 4 9.56 -20.28 18.86
C SER A 4 8.31 -20.92 18.22
N GLN A 5 7.12 -20.54 18.65
CA GLN A 5 5.87 -21.07 18.08
C GLN A 5 5.49 -20.35 16.77
N VAL A 6 5.84 -19.06 16.65
CA VAL A 6 5.60 -18.29 15.44
C VAL A 6 6.54 -18.71 14.32
N GLY A 7 7.82 -18.99 14.64
CA GLY A 7 8.82 -19.43 13.68
C GLY A 7 8.60 -20.85 13.12
N ALA A 8 7.82 -21.68 13.81
CA ALA A 8 7.54 -23.05 13.35
C ALA A 8 6.43 -23.14 12.30
N TYR A 9 5.58 -22.12 12.21
CA TYR A 9 4.34 -22.20 11.43
C TYR A 9 4.48 -22.10 9.91
N PRO A 10 5.39 -21.31 9.36
CA PRO A 10 5.45 -21.11 7.91
C PRO A 10 6.54 -21.93 7.22
N LEU A 11 7.33 -22.65 7.96
CA LEU A 11 8.43 -23.39 7.37
C LEU A 11 7.92 -24.69 6.78
N SER A 12 8.21 -24.89 5.50
CA SER A 12 7.82 -26.07 4.75
C SER A 12 8.07 -27.37 5.52
N LYS A 13 7.25 -28.38 5.27
CA LYS A 13 7.38 -29.72 5.85
C LYS A 13 8.83 -30.19 5.85
N GLY A 14 9.42 -30.33 7.02
CA GLY A 14 10.74 -30.93 7.21
C GLY A 14 11.85 -30.03 7.76
N ILE A 15 11.67 -28.70 7.86
CA ILE A 15 12.67 -27.82 8.47
C ILE A 15 12.49 -27.84 9.99
N LYS A 16 13.49 -28.36 10.70
CA LYS A 16 13.50 -28.32 12.17
C LYS A 16 13.82 -26.91 12.64
N ILE A 17 13.10 -26.41 13.66
CA ILE A 17 13.29 -25.08 14.26
C ILE A 17 14.74 -24.82 14.65
N SER A 18 15.49 -25.86 15.05
CA SER A 18 16.90 -25.76 15.38
C SER A 18 17.82 -25.40 14.21
N THR A 19 17.33 -25.47 12.97
CA THR A 19 18.10 -25.12 11.76
C THR A 19 17.73 -23.75 11.21
N VAL A 20 16.75 -23.07 11.80
CA VAL A 20 16.32 -21.73 11.37
C VAL A 20 17.24 -20.68 11.99
N ASP A 21 17.79 -19.81 11.15
CA ASP A 21 18.59 -18.68 11.61
C ASP A 21 17.74 -17.80 12.57
N ARG A 22 18.29 -17.51 13.75
CA ARG A 22 17.63 -16.66 14.75
C ARG A 22 17.29 -15.27 14.21
N LYS A 23 18.06 -14.76 13.26
CA LYS A 23 17.75 -13.49 12.57
C LYS A 23 16.47 -13.61 11.74
N GLN A 24 16.25 -14.72 11.05
CA GLN A 24 15.01 -14.95 10.30
C GLN A 24 13.79 -15.06 11.21
N ILE A 25 13.96 -15.68 12.39
CA ILE A 25 12.91 -15.76 13.42
C ILE A 25 12.62 -14.36 13.98
N ALA A 26 13.66 -13.61 14.30
CA ALA A 26 13.54 -12.26 14.85
C ALA A 26 12.94 -11.27 13.85
N SER A 27 13.25 -11.43 12.55
CA SER A 27 12.70 -10.57 11.47
C SER A 27 11.24 -10.87 11.14
N GLY A 28 10.60 -11.84 11.79
CA GLY A 28 9.29 -12.36 11.42
C GLY A 28 9.34 -13.14 10.11
N THR A 29 8.35 -13.98 9.89
CA THR A 29 8.26 -14.78 8.67
C THR A 29 7.40 -14.06 7.62
N ALA A 30 7.65 -14.31 6.34
CA ALA A 30 6.84 -13.79 5.24
C ALA A 30 5.34 -14.08 5.46
N LEU A 31 5.00 -15.26 5.98
CA LEU A 31 3.61 -15.64 6.24
C LEU A 31 2.94 -14.77 7.31
N VAL A 32 3.65 -14.46 8.42
CA VAL A 32 3.11 -13.61 9.50
C VAL A 32 2.90 -12.18 8.98
N LYS A 33 3.89 -11.62 8.30
CA LYS A 33 3.82 -10.27 7.73
C LYS A 33 2.71 -10.14 6.69
N ARG A 34 2.62 -11.11 5.77
CA ARG A 34 1.57 -11.16 4.73
C ARG A 34 0.20 -11.41 5.35
N GLY A 35 0.10 -12.23 6.41
CA GLY A 35 -1.13 -12.48 7.15
C GLY A 35 -1.68 -11.22 7.80
N PHE A 36 -0.82 -10.41 8.43
CA PHE A 36 -1.21 -9.13 9.00
C PHE A 36 -1.74 -8.16 7.91
N ALA A 37 -1.01 -8.02 6.80
CA ALA A 37 -1.45 -7.21 5.67
C ALA A 37 -2.78 -7.71 5.07
N HIS A 38 -2.97 -9.03 5.00
CA HIS A 38 -4.19 -9.65 4.47
C HIS A 38 -5.44 -9.36 5.33
N MET A 39 -5.29 -9.18 6.64
CA MET A 39 -6.41 -8.85 7.53
C MET A 39 -7.07 -7.51 7.18
N GLN A 40 -6.41 -6.66 6.42
CA GLN A 40 -6.91 -5.33 6.04
C GLN A 40 -7.68 -5.32 4.71
N LYS A 41 -7.84 -6.49 4.07
CA LYS A 41 -8.60 -6.60 2.81
C LYS A 41 -10.01 -6.04 2.93
N HIS A 42 -10.46 -5.47 1.82
CA HIS A 42 -11.77 -4.83 1.65
C HIS A 42 -11.95 -3.57 2.51
N GLY A 43 -10.87 -3.11 3.13
CA GLY A 43 -10.87 -1.91 3.97
C GLY A 43 -10.29 -0.69 3.29
N VAL A 44 -10.43 0.42 4.02
CA VAL A 44 -9.85 1.73 3.67
C VAL A 44 -8.75 2.05 4.67
N ILE A 45 -7.56 2.37 4.16
CA ILE A 45 -6.45 2.91 4.94
C ILE A 45 -6.40 4.41 4.66
N MET A 46 -6.43 5.24 5.71
CA MET A 46 -6.50 6.69 5.58
C MET A 46 -5.18 7.35 5.94
N ASP A 47 -4.66 8.18 5.03
CA ASP A 47 -3.49 9.04 5.28
C ASP A 47 -3.87 10.16 6.26
N VAL A 48 -3.15 10.28 7.38
CA VAL A 48 -3.44 11.25 8.45
C VAL A 48 -2.17 12.00 8.86
N THR A 49 -2.31 13.23 9.36
CA THR A 49 -1.19 14.07 9.78
C THR A 49 -1.26 14.49 11.25
N ASN A 50 -2.36 14.18 11.94
CA ASN A 50 -2.59 14.53 13.35
C ASN A 50 -3.64 13.60 13.98
N VAL A 51 -3.81 13.73 15.30
CA VAL A 51 -4.73 12.92 16.11
C VAL A 51 -6.19 13.09 15.67
N GLU A 52 -6.63 14.31 15.40
CA GLU A 52 -8.02 14.56 14.98
C GLU A 52 -8.38 13.81 13.70
N GLN A 53 -7.50 13.82 12.69
CA GLN A 53 -7.69 13.08 11.46
C GLN A 53 -7.69 11.56 11.69
N ALA A 54 -6.83 11.07 12.61
CA ALA A 54 -6.79 9.66 12.95
C ALA A 54 -8.10 9.19 13.62
N GLN A 55 -8.64 9.99 14.52
CA GLN A 55 -9.94 9.72 15.17
C GLN A 55 -11.09 9.76 14.15
N ILE A 56 -11.12 10.73 13.26
CA ILE A 56 -12.10 10.77 12.15
C ILE A 56 -12.01 9.51 11.29
N ALA A 57 -10.81 9.04 10.98
CA ALA A 57 -10.62 7.81 10.21
C ALA A 57 -11.15 6.59 10.94
N GLU A 58 -10.85 6.43 12.23
CA GLU A 58 -11.36 5.33 13.07
C GLU A 58 -12.89 5.39 13.20
N ASP A 59 -13.47 6.55 13.48
CA ASP A 59 -14.93 6.76 13.59
C ASP A 59 -15.67 6.50 12.26
N ALA A 60 -14.98 6.68 11.15
CA ALA A 60 -15.53 6.36 9.84
C ALA A 60 -15.44 4.87 9.47
N GLY A 61 -14.73 4.06 10.25
CA GLY A 61 -14.54 2.63 10.00
C GLY A 61 -13.33 2.30 9.11
N ALA A 62 -12.29 3.14 9.11
CA ALA A 62 -11.02 2.77 8.48
C ALA A 62 -10.42 1.52 9.15
N VAL A 63 -9.75 0.67 8.37
CA VAL A 63 -9.10 -0.53 8.90
C VAL A 63 -7.70 -0.25 9.42
N ALA A 64 -7.12 0.88 9.06
CA ALA A 64 -5.85 1.38 9.53
C ALA A 64 -5.69 2.87 9.18
N VAL A 65 -4.74 3.54 9.82
CA VAL A 65 -4.27 4.87 9.43
C VAL A 65 -2.83 4.83 8.97
N MET A 66 -2.48 5.75 8.05
CA MET A 66 -1.13 5.95 7.54
C MET A 66 -0.65 7.33 7.93
N VAL A 67 0.36 7.42 8.79
CA VAL A 67 0.86 8.70 9.33
C VAL A 67 1.87 9.32 8.38
N LEU A 68 1.64 10.62 8.06
CA LEU A 68 2.52 11.46 7.27
C LEU A 68 2.79 12.79 8.00
N ASP A 69 3.89 13.45 7.63
CA ASP A 69 4.14 14.86 8.03
C ASP A 69 3.15 15.83 7.35
N LYS A 70 2.89 15.59 6.07
CA LYS A 70 1.97 16.37 5.23
C LYS A 70 1.19 15.46 4.32
N LEU A 71 -0.08 15.80 4.07
CA LEU A 71 -0.88 15.10 3.06
C LEU A 71 -0.22 15.26 1.66
N PRO A 72 -0.39 14.28 0.74
CA PRO A 72 0.21 14.35 -0.59
C PRO A 72 -0.12 15.64 -1.37
N TYR A 73 -1.32 16.19 -1.19
CA TYR A 73 -1.70 17.49 -1.75
C TYR A 73 -0.77 18.61 -1.26
N ASP A 74 -0.52 18.66 0.04
CA ASP A 74 0.33 19.69 0.66
C ASP A 74 1.81 19.49 0.28
N VAL A 75 2.27 18.24 0.12
CA VAL A 75 3.62 17.94 -0.37
C VAL A 75 3.85 18.55 -1.76
N ARG A 76 2.84 18.48 -2.66
CA ARG A 76 2.94 19.06 -4.00
C ARG A 76 3.10 20.58 -3.99
N HIS A 77 2.44 21.24 -3.04
CA HIS A 77 2.44 22.71 -2.96
C HIS A 77 3.55 23.28 -2.09
N ALA A 78 4.08 22.51 -1.13
CA ALA A 78 5.07 23.00 -0.20
C ALA A 78 6.48 23.12 -0.81
N GLY A 79 6.79 22.31 -1.82
CA GLY A 79 8.16 22.18 -2.34
C GLY A 79 9.15 21.64 -1.30
N GLY A 80 10.42 21.49 -1.69
CA GLY A 80 11.49 21.04 -0.81
C GLY A 80 11.47 19.53 -0.54
N VAL A 81 12.16 19.10 0.53
CA VAL A 81 12.32 17.69 0.87
C VAL A 81 11.18 17.21 1.76
N ALA A 82 10.36 16.29 1.24
CA ALA A 82 9.34 15.60 2.02
C ALA A 82 9.98 14.45 2.82
N ARG A 83 9.79 14.47 4.14
CA ARG A 83 10.39 13.52 5.10
C ARG A 83 9.32 12.74 5.84
N THR A 84 9.75 11.74 6.61
CA THR A 84 8.89 11.00 7.54
C THR A 84 8.26 11.95 8.57
N ALA A 85 7.10 11.57 9.12
CA ALA A 85 6.45 12.31 10.20
C ALA A 85 7.31 12.33 11.48
N SER A 86 7.13 13.35 12.31
CA SER A 86 7.86 13.40 13.57
C SER A 86 7.43 12.27 14.51
N VAL A 87 8.37 11.71 15.26
CA VAL A 87 8.10 10.65 16.26
C VAL A 87 7.04 11.08 17.27
N LYS A 88 7.00 12.37 17.65
CA LYS A 88 5.98 12.91 18.57
C LYS A 88 4.56 12.80 18.00
N VAL A 89 4.38 13.09 16.71
CA VAL A 89 3.08 12.95 16.04
C VAL A 89 2.68 11.49 15.95
N ILE A 90 3.62 10.61 15.55
CA ILE A 90 3.36 9.17 15.46
C ILE A 90 2.94 8.63 16.83
N GLN A 91 3.68 8.96 17.89
CA GLN A 91 3.37 8.52 19.25
C GLN A 91 2.00 9.03 19.72
N ALA A 92 1.69 10.31 19.48
CA ALA A 92 0.39 10.88 19.84
C ALA A 92 -0.79 10.15 19.14
N ILE A 93 -0.59 9.72 17.90
CA ILE A 93 -1.60 8.95 17.16
C ILE A 93 -1.67 7.52 17.71
N LEU A 94 -0.53 6.85 18.00
CA LEU A 94 -0.48 5.53 18.64
C LEU A 94 -1.27 5.49 19.96
N ASP A 95 -1.21 6.60 20.73
CA ASP A 95 -1.92 6.71 22.00
C ASP A 95 -3.41 7.07 21.85
N SER A 96 -3.89 7.40 20.64
CA SER A 96 -5.22 8.00 20.43
C SER A 96 -6.25 7.11 19.72
N VAL A 97 -5.82 6.09 18.95
CA VAL A 97 -6.70 5.21 18.19
C VAL A 97 -6.37 3.74 18.46
N SER A 98 -7.34 2.86 18.22
CA SER A 98 -7.20 1.41 18.45
C SER A 98 -6.94 0.60 17.17
N ILE A 99 -7.11 1.22 16.01
CA ILE A 99 -6.85 0.58 14.71
C ILE A 99 -5.36 0.59 14.38
N PRO A 100 -4.87 -0.34 13.54
CA PRO A 100 -3.47 -0.40 13.14
C PRO A 100 -2.92 0.91 12.58
N ILE A 101 -1.67 1.20 12.91
CA ILE A 101 -0.99 2.44 12.52
C ILE A 101 0.20 2.12 11.63
N MET A 102 0.21 2.75 10.47
CA MET A 102 1.31 2.71 9.52
C MET A 102 2.00 4.07 9.47
N ALA A 103 3.28 4.09 9.12
CA ALA A 103 3.99 5.35 8.87
C ALA A 103 4.88 5.24 7.63
N LYS A 104 5.09 6.39 6.95
CA LYS A 104 5.92 6.43 5.73
C LYS A 104 7.38 6.73 6.07
N CYS A 105 8.29 5.97 5.44
CA CYS A 105 9.70 6.30 5.35
C CYS A 105 10.09 6.61 3.90
N ARG A 106 11.21 7.29 3.71
CA ARG A 106 11.77 7.59 2.39
C ARG A 106 12.34 6.33 1.75
N ILE A 107 12.24 6.23 0.43
CA ILE A 107 12.85 5.14 -0.34
C ILE A 107 14.34 5.04 -0.01
N GLY A 108 14.80 3.83 0.35
CA GLY A 108 16.19 3.52 0.67
C GLY A 108 16.66 3.97 2.06
N HIS A 109 15.82 4.63 2.84
CA HIS A 109 16.23 5.17 4.14
C HIS A 109 16.04 4.17 5.29
N SER A 110 16.96 3.19 5.39
CA SER A 110 16.91 2.14 6.40
C SER A 110 16.86 2.66 7.86
N SER A 111 17.54 3.78 8.16
CA SER A 111 17.52 4.36 9.51
C SER A 111 16.16 4.95 9.88
N GLU A 112 15.42 5.58 8.93
CA GLU A 112 14.03 5.99 9.19
C GLU A 112 13.16 4.77 9.47
N ALA A 113 13.29 3.70 8.67
CA ALA A 113 12.54 2.47 8.91
C ALA A 113 12.83 1.85 10.28
N SER A 114 14.09 1.83 10.73
CA SER A 114 14.45 1.35 12.06
C SER A 114 13.84 2.22 13.18
N ILE A 115 13.82 3.54 13.01
CA ILE A 115 13.16 4.44 13.98
C ILE A 115 11.66 4.16 14.04
N LEU A 116 10.99 3.96 12.90
CA LEU A 116 9.57 3.66 12.85
C LEU A 116 9.25 2.30 13.51
N GLU A 117 10.07 1.27 13.26
CA GLU A 117 9.94 -0.03 13.92
C GLU A 117 10.07 0.09 15.45
N GLU A 118 11.08 0.82 15.93
CA GLU A 118 11.29 1.07 17.37
C GLU A 118 10.20 1.96 17.99
N THR A 119 9.54 2.81 17.19
CA THR A 119 8.37 3.59 17.65
C THR A 119 7.14 2.72 17.85
N GLY A 120 7.11 1.53 17.26
CA GLY A 120 6.04 0.54 17.43
C GLY A 120 4.91 0.65 16.44
N VAL A 121 5.15 1.21 15.23
CA VAL A 121 4.13 1.19 14.17
C VAL A 121 3.90 -0.24 13.66
N ASP A 122 2.66 -0.52 13.27
CA ASP A 122 2.26 -1.86 12.82
C ASP A 122 2.74 -2.20 11.40
N MET A 123 2.91 -1.20 10.53
CA MET A 123 3.47 -1.35 9.18
C MET A 123 4.26 -0.10 8.77
N ILE A 124 5.21 -0.28 7.86
CA ILE A 124 6.02 0.81 7.28
C ILE A 124 5.76 0.89 5.78
N ASP A 125 5.39 2.07 5.27
CA ASP A 125 5.30 2.34 3.83
C ASP A 125 6.59 3.02 3.35
N GLU A 126 7.43 2.29 2.64
CA GLU A 126 8.57 2.85 1.91
C GLU A 126 8.04 3.54 0.65
N SER A 127 7.97 4.86 0.67
CA SER A 127 7.05 5.61 -0.18
C SER A 127 7.71 6.65 -1.07
N GLU A 128 7.31 6.62 -2.34
CA GLU A 128 7.62 7.64 -3.37
C GLU A 128 6.93 8.99 -3.12
N VAL A 129 5.95 9.06 -2.23
CA VAL A 129 5.33 10.34 -1.80
C VAL A 129 6.36 11.22 -1.11
N LEU A 130 7.28 10.61 -0.37
CA LEU A 130 8.40 11.31 0.25
C LEU A 130 9.57 11.45 -0.74
N SER A 131 10.50 12.37 -0.44
CA SER A 131 11.71 12.53 -1.25
C SER A 131 12.63 11.32 -1.05
N PRO A 132 13.02 10.60 -2.10
CA PRO A 132 13.93 9.45 -1.96
C PRO A 132 15.22 9.82 -1.22
N ALA A 133 15.74 8.91 -0.41
CA ALA A 133 17.06 9.01 0.19
C ALA A 133 18.12 8.23 -0.60
N ASP A 134 17.68 7.20 -1.34
CA ASP A 134 18.51 6.43 -2.24
C ASP A 134 17.76 6.24 -3.57
N GLU A 135 18.39 6.66 -4.67
CA GLU A 135 17.83 6.51 -6.03
C GLU A 135 18.23 5.20 -6.68
N SER A 136 19.09 4.41 -6.03
CA SER A 136 19.60 3.15 -6.57
C SER A 136 18.97 1.91 -5.95
N ARG A 137 18.48 2.00 -4.70
CA ARG A 137 18.01 0.83 -3.95
C ARG A 137 16.83 1.14 -3.06
N HIS A 138 15.96 0.14 -2.94
CA HIS A 138 14.96 0.07 -1.88
C HIS A 138 15.54 -0.61 -0.63
N ILE A 139 14.86 -0.44 0.51
CA ILE A 139 15.20 -1.09 1.77
C ILE A 139 15.08 -2.61 1.62
N TRP A 140 16.03 -3.37 2.18
CA TRP A 140 15.93 -4.82 2.31
C TRP A 140 15.07 -5.18 3.53
N LYS A 141 13.80 -5.45 3.29
CA LYS A 141 12.72 -5.56 4.31
C LYS A 141 12.78 -6.85 5.12
N TRP A 142 13.60 -7.80 4.70
CA TRP A 142 13.86 -9.03 5.46
C TRP A 142 14.64 -8.80 6.75
N ASN A 143 15.26 -7.61 6.92
CA ASN A 143 15.97 -7.23 8.15
C ASN A 143 15.04 -6.73 9.26
N TYR A 144 13.73 -6.59 9.00
CA TYR A 144 12.75 -6.01 9.93
C TYR A 144 11.72 -7.05 10.36
N THR A 145 11.15 -6.88 11.55
CA THR A 145 9.98 -7.64 12.02
C THR A 145 8.69 -7.00 11.52
N THR A 146 8.66 -5.68 11.44
CA THR A 146 7.52 -4.91 10.94
C THR A 146 7.29 -5.17 9.44
N PRO A 147 6.06 -5.47 9.00
CA PRO A 147 5.71 -5.63 7.59
C PRO A 147 5.78 -4.30 6.82
N PHE A 148 6.12 -4.39 5.53
CA PHE A 148 6.25 -3.23 4.65
C PHE A 148 5.19 -3.17 3.57
N VAL A 149 4.81 -1.93 3.23
CA VAL A 149 4.03 -1.56 2.04
C VAL A 149 4.96 -0.89 1.03
N ASN A 150 4.76 -1.14 -0.26
CA ASN A 150 5.44 -0.43 -1.34
C ASN A 150 4.50 -0.10 -2.49
N GLY A 151 4.78 0.99 -3.19
CA GLY A 151 4.11 1.37 -4.42
C GLY A 151 4.66 0.63 -5.64
N ALA A 152 3.77 0.32 -6.61
CA ALA A 152 4.15 -0.22 -7.91
C ALA A 152 3.28 0.34 -9.03
N LYS A 153 3.86 0.51 -10.23
CA LYS A 153 3.15 0.92 -11.46
C LYS A 153 2.80 -0.27 -12.35
N ASN A 154 3.59 -1.33 -12.28
CA ASN A 154 3.52 -2.52 -13.12
C ASN A 154 3.92 -3.76 -12.33
N LEU A 155 3.80 -4.92 -12.96
CA LEU A 155 4.11 -6.20 -12.32
C LEU A 155 5.58 -6.34 -11.94
N GLY A 156 6.50 -5.86 -12.77
CA GLY A 156 7.93 -5.93 -12.48
C GLY A 156 8.30 -5.17 -11.20
N GLU A 157 7.82 -3.93 -11.04
CA GLU A 157 8.03 -3.17 -9.79
C GLU A 157 7.40 -3.92 -8.59
N ALA A 158 6.17 -4.43 -8.74
CA ALA A 158 5.50 -5.15 -7.67
C ALA A 158 6.29 -6.39 -7.22
N LEU A 159 6.74 -7.22 -8.15
CA LEU A 159 7.47 -8.45 -7.83
C LEU A 159 8.84 -8.17 -7.22
N ARG A 160 9.57 -7.16 -7.70
CA ARG A 160 10.85 -6.76 -7.07
C ARG A 160 10.65 -6.30 -5.62
N ARG A 161 9.61 -5.54 -5.31
CA ARG A 161 9.29 -5.13 -3.92
C ARG A 161 8.91 -6.31 -3.05
N ILE A 162 8.15 -7.28 -3.60
CA ILE A 162 7.81 -8.52 -2.88
C ILE A 162 9.06 -9.37 -2.62
N GLU A 163 9.96 -9.45 -3.56
CA GLU A 163 11.23 -10.17 -3.41
C GLU A 163 12.13 -9.56 -2.34
N GLU A 164 12.12 -8.23 -2.21
CA GLU A 164 12.78 -7.50 -1.11
C GLU A 164 12.09 -7.67 0.25
N GLY A 165 10.89 -8.27 0.30
CA GLY A 165 10.15 -8.57 1.52
C GLY A 165 8.90 -7.73 1.78
N ALA A 166 8.39 -6.99 0.80
CA ALA A 166 7.12 -6.28 0.96
C ALA A 166 5.95 -7.27 1.23
N ALA A 167 5.12 -6.93 2.21
CA ALA A 167 3.95 -7.71 2.63
C ALA A 167 2.65 -7.21 1.98
N MET A 168 2.66 -5.99 1.45
CA MET A 168 1.56 -5.34 0.74
C MET A 168 2.12 -4.52 -0.43
N ILE A 169 1.43 -4.57 -1.56
CA ILE A 169 1.65 -3.66 -2.69
C ILE A 169 0.48 -2.69 -2.75
N ARG A 170 0.75 -1.46 -3.19
CA ARG A 170 -0.27 -0.50 -3.60
C ARG A 170 0.07 0.09 -4.96
N THR A 171 -0.93 0.58 -5.68
CA THR A 171 -0.63 1.38 -6.87
C THR A 171 0.10 2.66 -6.45
N LYS A 172 1.06 3.12 -7.25
CA LYS A 172 1.65 4.44 -7.05
C LYS A 172 0.61 5.54 -7.29
N GLY A 173 -0.14 5.44 -8.38
CA GLY A 173 -1.11 6.48 -8.76
C GLY A 173 -0.46 7.86 -8.86
N GLU A 174 -1.23 8.90 -8.65
CA GLU A 174 -0.75 10.27 -8.42
C GLU A 174 -1.41 10.87 -7.17
N PRO A 175 -0.86 10.61 -5.98
CA PRO A 175 -1.44 11.05 -4.71
C PRO A 175 -1.57 12.57 -4.63
N GLY A 176 -2.66 13.05 -4.00
CA GLY A 176 -2.91 14.47 -3.80
C GLY A 176 -3.50 15.19 -5.00
N THR A 177 -3.87 14.49 -6.07
CA THR A 177 -4.46 15.11 -7.27
C THR A 177 -5.98 15.08 -7.28
N GLY A 178 -6.62 14.12 -6.62
CA GLY A 178 -8.06 13.88 -6.78
C GLY A 178 -8.44 13.31 -8.15
N ASP A 179 -7.45 12.88 -8.96
CA ASP A 179 -7.61 12.23 -10.25
C ASP A 179 -7.15 10.77 -10.15
N VAL A 180 -8.09 9.85 -10.24
CA VAL A 180 -7.91 8.42 -10.06
C VAL A 180 -7.30 7.72 -11.28
N SER A 181 -7.13 8.40 -12.40
CA SER A 181 -6.76 7.83 -13.70
C SER A 181 -5.46 7.02 -13.66
N GLN A 182 -4.44 7.51 -12.95
CA GLN A 182 -3.16 6.82 -12.84
C GLN A 182 -3.26 5.56 -11.96
N ALA A 183 -4.03 5.58 -10.88
CA ALA A 183 -4.29 4.40 -10.06
C ALA A 183 -5.01 3.30 -10.87
N VAL A 184 -6.01 3.68 -11.66
CA VAL A 184 -6.72 2.79 -12.60
C VAL A 184 -5.74 2.20 -13.63
N THR A 185 -4.88 3.04 -14.21
CA THR A 185 -3.88 2.60 -15.20
C THR A 185 -2.93 1.56 -14.60
N HIS A 186 -2.34 1.83 -13.44
CA HIS A 186 -1.40 0.93 -12.78
C HIS A 186 -2.06 -0.40 -12.38
N LEU A 187 -3.28 -0.34 -11.80
CA LEU A 187 -4.01 -1.54 -11.42
C LEU A 187 -4.32 -2.42 -12.65
N ARG A 188 -4.76 -1.80 -13.76
CA ARG A 188 -4.99 -2.52 -15.03
C ARG A 188 -3.71 -3.12 -15.61
N MET A 189 -2.58 -2.41 -15.55
CA MET A 189 -1.28 -2.93 -16.01
C MET A 189 -0.92 -4.20 -15.23
N VAL A 190 -0.87 -4.14 -13.91
CA VAL A 190 -0.56 -5.29 -13.05
C VAL A 190 -1.51 -6.46 -13.35
N ASN A 191 -2.82 -6.22 -13.39
CA ASN A 191 -3.80 -7.27 -13.62
C ASN A 191 -3.70 -7.91 -15.02
N ASN A 192 -3.38 -7.11 -16.06
CA ASN A 192 -3.21 -7.64 -17.42
C ASN A 192 -1.94 -8.49 -17.53
N GLU A 193 -0.85 -8.06 -16.92
CA GLU A 193 0.40 -8.82 -16.89
C GLU A 193 0.23 -10.13 -16.10
N ILE A 194 -0.49 -10.13 -14.99
CA ILE A 194 -0.83 -11.35 -14.24
C ILE A 194 -1.68 -12.31 -15.07
N ARG A 195 -2.69 -11.82 -15.81
CA ARG A 195 -3.50 -12.67 -16.70
C ARG A 195 -2.65 -13.33 -17.79
N LYS A 196 -1.68 -12.58 -18.35
CA LYS A 196 -0.70 -13.11 -19.30
C LYS A 196 0.14 -14.22 -18.67
N LEU A 197 0.70 -13.98 -17.47
CA LEU A 197 1.46 -15.01 -16.73
C LEU A 197 0.61 -16.25 -16.43
N ARG A 198 -0.66 -16.07 -16.06
CA ARG A 198 -1.58 -17.18 -15.81
C ARG A 198 -1.75 -18.06 -17.04
N GLY A 199 -1.98 -17.48 -18.22
CA GLY A 199 -2.10 -18.22 -19.48
C GLY A 199 -0.84 -19.00 -19.84
N ILE A 200 0.35 -18.42 -19.60
CA ILE A 200 1.63 -19.09 -19.84
C ILE A 200 1.82 -20.24 -18.84
N TYR A 201 1.52 -20.03 -17.57
CA TYR A 201 1.59 -21.06 -16.53
C TYR A 201 0.66 -22.25 -16.83
N ASP A 202 -0.57 -21.99 -17.23
CA ASP A 202 -1.56 -23.05 -17.56
C ASP A 202 -1.15 -23.88 -18.77
N ASN A 203 -0.33 -23.33 -19.68
CA ASN A 203 0.28 -24.03 -20.80
C ASN A 203 1.59 -24.77 -20.45
N ASN A 204 2.05 -24.70 -19.19
CA ASN A 204 3.32 -25.28 -18.72
C ASN A 204 4.55 -24.77 -19.49
N ASP A 205 4.54 -23.52 -19.97
CA ASP A 205 5.64 -22.90 -20.69
C ASP A 205 6.64 -22.22 -19.74
N ASP A 206 7.44 -23.03 -19.04
CA ASP A 206 8.48 -22.53 -18.13
C ASP A 206 9.57 -21.73 -18.86
N GLN A 207 9.79 -21.96 -20.15
CA GLN A 207 10.79 -21.21 -20.92
C GLN A 207 10.35 -19.75 -21.11
N GLU A 208 9.07 -19.51 -21.44
CA GLU A 208 8.54 -18.15 -21.55
C GLU A 208 8.47 -17.47 -20.17
N LEU A 209 8.15 -18.20 -19.09
CA LEU A 209 8.21 -17.65 -17.73
C LEU A 209 9.63 -17.21 -17.34
N ILE A 210 10.66 -17.99 -17.68
CA ILE A 210 12.07 -17.63 -17.46
C ILE A 210 12.44 -16.36 -18.25
N LYS A 211 12.01 -16.26 -19.49
CA LYS A 211 12.26 -15.06 -20.30
C LYS A 211 11.63 -13.83 -19.66
N ILE A 212 10.35 -13.91 -19.29
CA ILE A 212 9.65 -12.81 -18.61
C ILE A 212 10.34 -12.45 -17.29
N SER A 213 10.77 -13.43 -16.49
CA SER A 213 11.46 -13.16 -15.22
C SER A 213 12.71 -12.30 -15.42
N ARG A 214 13.46 -12.54 -16.50
CA ARG A 214 14.65 -11.74 -16.87
C ARG A 214 14.28 -10.34 -17.34
N GLU A 215 13.21 -10.23 -18.16
CA GLU A 215 12.73 -8.95 -18.68
C GLU A 215 12.27 -8.01 -17.55
N ILE A 216 11.51 -8.54 -16.58
CA ILE A 216 11.00 -7.75 -15.44
C ILE A 216 11.93 -7.75 -14.22
N GLN A 217 13.08 -8.41 -14.32
CA GLN A 217 14.12 -8.48 -13.28
C GLN A 217 13.58 -8.97 -11.92
N SER A 218 12.87 -10.10 -11.94
CA SER A 218 12.38 -10.81 -10.76
C SER A 218 12.73 -12.29 -10.84
N SER A 219 12.73 -12.99 -9.70
CA SER A 219 13.04 -14.43 -9.69
C SER A 219 12.00 -15.25 -10.45
N PHE A 220 12.46 -16.30 -11.11
CA PHE A 220 11.61 -17.23 -11.82
C PHE A 220 10.53 -17.84 -10.89
N GLU A 221 10.91 -18.19 -9.67
CA GLU A 221 10.01 -18.77 -8.67
C GLU A 221 8.84 -17.84 -8.36
N LEU A 222 9.11 -16.55 -8.18
CA LEU A 222 8.07 -15.56 -7.87
C LEU A 222 7.16 -15.28 -9.06
N VAL A 223 7.72 -15.22 -10.28
CA VAL A 223 6.95 -15.12 -11.54
C VAL A 223 6.06 -16.33 -11.71
N LYS A 224 6.58 -17.54 -11.52
CA LYS A 224 5.84 -18.80 -11.62
C LYS A 224 4.74 -18.90 -10.56
N GLU A 225 5.04 -18.51 -9.31
CA GLU A 225 4.05 -18.44 -8.22
C GLU A 225 2.91 -17.49 -8.57
N THR A 226 3.23 -16.31 -9.09
CA THR A 226 2.24 -15.30 -9.51
C THR A 226 1.35 -15.84 -10.63
N GLY A 227 1.92 -16.51 -11.63
CA GLY A 227 1.16 -17.19 -12.68
C GLY A 227 0.25 -18.29 -12.12
N ARG A 228 0.77 -19.12 -11.22
CA ARG A 228 0.00 -20.18 -10.54
C ARG A 228 -1.18 -19.63 -9.74
N LEU A 229 -0.96 -18.55 -8.99
CA LEU A 229 -2.00 -17.91 -8.16
C LEU A 229 -3.02 -17.12 -8.99
N GLY A 230 -2.64 -16.62 -10.18
CA GLY A 230 -3.43 -15.67 -10.94
C GLY A 230 -3.61 -14.31 -10.23
N ARG A 231 -2.73 -14.01 -9.26
CA ARG A 231 -2.70 -12.77 -8.47
C ARG A 231 -1.31 -12.60 -7.85
N LEU A 232 -1.02 -11.41 -7.31
CA LEU A 232 0.16 -11.24 -6.47
C LEU A 232 0.09 -12.15 -5.23
N PRO A 233 1.23 -12.67 -4.74
CA PRO A 233 1.27 -13.48 -3.50
C PRO A 233 1.07 -12.64 -2.21
N VAL A 234 0.87 -11.34 -2.35
CA VAL A 234 0.51 -10.38 -1.29
C VAL A 234 -0.74 -9.61 -1.70
N VAL A 235 -1.36 -8.89 -0.75
CA VAL A 235 -2.48 -8.00 -1.06
C VAL A 235 -2.03 -6.83 -1.93
N ASN A 236 -2.91 -6.40 -2.85
CA ASN A 236 -2.68 -5.28 -3.75
C ASN A 236 -3.77 -4.23 -3.57
N PHE A 237 -3.43 -3.13 -2.93
CA PHE A 237 -4.34 -2.02 -2.68
C PHE A 237 -4.26 -0.98 -3.80
N ALA A 238 -5.31 -0.20 -3.97
CA ALA A 238 -5.30 0.96 -4.86
C ALA A 238 -5.02 2.24 -4.07
N ALA A 239 -4.17 3.10 -4.61
CA ALA A 239 -3.80 4.39 -4.02
C ALA A 239 -3.60 5.44 -5.12
N GLY A 240 -3.82 6.70 -4.77
CA GLY A 240 -3.52 7.86 -5.61
C GLY A 240 -4.73 8.40 -6.36
N GLY A 241 -5.19 9.58 -5.98
CA GLY A 241 -6.24 10.34 -6.66
C GLY A 241 -7.68 10.00 -6.27
N ILE A 242 -7.92 9.11 -5.32
CA ILE A 242 -9.26 8.77 -4.85
C ILE A 242 -9.85 9.95 -4.10
N SER A 243 -11.07 10.39 -4.45
CA SER A 243 -11.75 11.51 -3.81
C SER A 243 -13.26 11.33 -3.63
N THR A 244 -13.85 10.33 -4.28
CA THR A 244 -15.30 10.07 -4.22
C THR A 244 -15.60 8.60 -3.94
N PRO A 245 -16.82 8.28 -3.43
CA PRO A 245 -17.31 6.90 -3.32
C PRO A 245 -17.25 6.13 -4.64
N ALA A 246 -17.59 6.80 -5.75
CA ALA A 246 -17.55 6.18 -7.07
C ALA A 246 -16.13 5.79 -7.50
N ASP A 247 -15.10 6.58 -7.16
CA ASP A 247 -13.68 6.22 -7.41
C ASP A 247 -13.29 4.97 -6.64
N ALA A 248 -13.66 4.90 -5.36
CA ALA A 248 -13.39 3.75 -4.50
C ALA A 248 -14.04 2.47 -5.05
N ALA A 249 -15.32 2.52 -5.37
CA ALA A 249 -16.05 1.40 -5.95
C ALA A 249 -15.47 0.96 -7.31
N LEU A 250 -15.05 1.91 -8.17
CA LEU A 250 -14.38 1.62 -9.44
C LEU A 250 -13.12 0.77 -9.24
N LEU A 251 -12.24 1.20 -8.34
CA LEU A 251 -10.98 0.50 -8.08
C LEU A 251 -11.20 -0.89 -7.48
N MET A 252 -12.15 -1.03 -6.56
CA MET A 252 -12.54 -2.33 -6.00
C MET A 252 -13.08 -3.28 -7.09
N LYS A 253 -13.94 -2.81 -7.99
CA LYS A 253 -14.42 -3.57 -9.16
C LYS A 253 -13.32 -3.97 -10.12
N LEU A 254 -12.24 -3.21 -10.19
CA LEU A 254 -11.06 -3.57 -10.97
C LEU A 254 -10.18 -4.64 -10.29
N GLY A 255 -10.53 -5.06 -9.06
CA GLY A 255 -9.94 -6.20 -8.36
C GLY A 255 -8.77 -5.86 -7.44
N CYS A 256 -8.69 -4.62 -6.92
CA CYS A 256 -7.80 -4.36 -5.79
C CYS A 256 -8.35 -4.98 -4.49
N ASP A 257 -7.48 -5.16 -3.52
CA ASP A 257 -7.82 -5.79 -2.23
C ASP A 257 -8.29 -4.78 -1.17
N GLY A 258 -8.25 -3.48 -1.46
CA GLY A 258 -8.63 -2.36 -0.62
C GLY A 258 -8.07 -1.06 -1.16
N ILE A 259 -8.25 0.05 -0.46
CA ILE A 259 -7.81 1.37 -0.94
C ILE A 259 -7.03 2.15 0.11
N PHE A 260 -6.14 3.03 -0.36
CA PHE A 260 -5.54 4.12 0.40
C PHE A 260 -6.12 5.46 -0.05
N VAL A 261 -6.51 6.31 0.88
CA VAL A 261 -7.02 7.64 0.59
C VAL A 261 -6.58 8.62 1.67
N GLY A 262 -6.27 9.84 1.30
CA GLY A 262 -5.83 10.87 2.24
C GLY A 262 -6.38 12.24 1.87
N SER A 263 -5.73 12.93 0.93
CA SER A 263 -6.12 14.29 0.53
C SER A 263 -7.58 14.37 0.08
N GLY A 264 -8.09 13.35 -0.59
CA GLY A 264 -9.50 13.29 -1.02
C GLY A 264 -10.51 13.33 0.13
N ILE A 265 -10.12 12.89 1.33
CA ILE A 265 -10.92 12.99 2.56
C ILE A 265 -10.67 14.33 3.24
N PHE A 266 -9.43 14.60 3.66
CA PHE A 266 -9.11 15.67 4.58
C PHE A 266 -8.98 17.07 3.93
N LYS A 267 -9.09 17.16 2.61
CA LYS A 267 -9.24 18.42 1.85
C LYS A 267 -10.68 18.69 1.39
N ALA A 268 -11.62 17.84 1.76
CA ALA A 268 -13.04 18.05 1.55
C ALA A 268 -13.67 18.92 2.65
N GLU A 269 -14.84 19.46 2.38
CA GLU A 269 -15.59 20.35 3.31
C GLU A 269 -16.00 19.61 4.60
N ASP A 270 -16.37 18.34 4.48
CA ASP A 270 -16.77 17.49 5.61
C ASP A 270 -15.99 16.16 5.58
N PRO A 271 -14.83 16.11 6.26
CA PRO A 271 -13.98 14.92 6.22
C PRO A 271 -14.63 13.67 6.80
N LEU A 272 -15.43 13.76 7.86
CA LEU A 272 -16.05 12.59 8.49
C LEU A 272 -17.10 11.94 7.56
N GLU A 273 -18.00 12.73 7.00
CA GLU A 273 -19.01 12.22 6.05
C GLU A 273 -18.34 11.68 4.77
N ARG A 274 -17.29 12.36 4.30
CA ARG A 274 -16.49 11.90 3.16
C ARG A 274 -15.83 10.56 3.47
N ALA A 275 -15.21 10.41 4.63
CA ALA A 275 -14.56 9.18 5.07
C ALA A 275 -15.56 8.02 5.15
N LYS A 276 -16.71 8.22 5.82
CA LYS A 276 -17.79 7.23 5.91
C LYS A 276 -18.30 6.80 4.53
N SER A 277 -18.54 7.76 3.64
CA SER A 277 -19.04 7.48 2.29
C SER A 277 -18.08 6.61 1.48
N VAL A 278 -16.76 6.87 1.60
CA VAL A 278 -15.71 6.09 0.93
C VAL A 278 -15.60 4.68 1.56
N VAL A 279 -15.70 4.55 2.88
CA VAL A 279 -15.70 3.23 3.56
C VAL A 279 -16.89 2.38 3.11
N ILE A 280 -18.08 2.96 3.08
CA ILE A 280 -19.31 2.27 2.61
C ILE A 280 -19.13 1.80 1.17
N ALA A 281 -18.68 2.68 0.27
CA ALA A 281 -18.49 2.35 -1.14
C ALA A 281 -17.39 1.33 -1.39
N THR A 282 -16.35 1.29 -0.54
CA THR A 282 -15.30 0.28 -0.61
C THR A 282 -15.83 -1.09 -0.15
N THR A 283 -16.62 -1.11 0.93
CA THR A 283 -17.16 -2.34 1.51
C THR A 283 -18.23 -2.97 0.60
N TYR A 284 -19.10 -2.14 0.04
CA TYR A 284 -20.27 -2.58 -0.75
C TYR A 284 -20.13 -2.20 -2.24
N PHE A 285 -18.91 -2.24 -2.76
CA PHE A 285 -18.59 -1.79 -4.12
C PHE A 285 -19.39 -2.48 -5.23
N ASP A 286 -19.84 -3.72 -5.02
CA ASP A 286 -20.64 -4.49 -5.97
C ASP A 286 -22.15 -4.17 -5.93
N ASP A 287 -22.62 -3.44 -4.91
CA ASP A 287 -24.01 -2.99 -4.84
C ASP A 287 -24.17 -1.52 -5.27
N PRO A 288 -24.65 -1.28 -6.51
CA PRO A 288 -24.83 0.09 -7.01
C PRO A 288 -25.80 0.95 -6.20
N LYS A 289 -26.74 0.34 -5.50
CA LYS A 289 -27.70 1.07 -4.66
C LYS A 289 -27.00 1.63 -3.43
N THR A 290 -26.21 0.82 -2.75
CA THR A 290 -25.44 1.25 -1.58
C THR A 290 -24.37 2.28 -1.98
N VAL A 291 -23.71 2.10 -3.13
CA VAL A 291 -22.77 3.11 -3.66
C VAL A 291 -23.47 4.43 -3.99
N LEU A 292 -24.70 4.38 -4.53
CA LEU A 292 -25.52 5.58 -4.77
C LEU A 292 -25.83 6.32 -3.46
N GLU A 293 -26.25 5.60 -2.41
CA GLU A 293 -26.51 6.25 -1.11
C GLU A 293 -25.23 6.85 -0.51
N ALA A 294 -24.12 6.16 -0.61
CA ALA A 294 -22.81 6.72 -0.21
C ALA A 294 -22.46 8.00 -1.01
N GLN A 295 -22.75 8.03 -2.31
CA GLN A 295 -22.51 9.21 -3.16
C GLN A 295 -23.38 10.38 -2.74
N LYS A 296 -24.67 10.16 -2.40
CA LYS A 296 -25.60 11.20 -1.91
C LYS A 296 -25.17 11.86 -0.61
N MET A 297 -24.42 11.15 0.27
CA MET A 297 -23.89 11.75 1.50
C MET A 297 -23.01 12.98 1.24
N ILE A 298 -22.43 13.07 0.04
CA ILE A 298 -21.42 14.08 -0.30
C ILE A 298 -21.85 15.01 -1.45
N ASP A 299 -23.05 14.83 -2.02
CA ASP A 299 -23.49 15.56 -3.24
C ASP A 299 -23.52 17.08 -3.05
N GLU A 300 -23.97 17.57 -1.89
CA GLU A 300 -24.07 18.99 -1.59
C GLU A 300 -22.79 19.57 -0.97
N LYS A 301 -21.75 18.76 -0.79
CA LYS A 301 -20.51 19.13 -0.08
C LYS A 301 -19.35 19.29 -1.05
N LYS A 302 -18.56 20.33 -0.85
CA LYS A 302 -17.39 20.59 -1.69
C LYS A 302 -16.36 19.45 -1.55
N SER A 303 -16.00 18.91 -2.70
CA SER A 303 -14.86 18.01 -2.83
C SER A 303 -13.55 18.79 -2.81
N MET A 304 -12.44 18.09 -2.62
CA MET A 304 -11.11 18.61 -2.86
C MET A 304 -11.03 19.18 -4.28
N LEU A 305 -10.41 20.34 -4.44
CA LEU A 305 -10.05 20.86 -5.78
C LEU A 305 -8.96 19.96 -6.38
N GLY A 306 -9.30 19.26 -7.46
CA GLY A 306 -8.38 18.33 -8.11
C GLY A 306 -7.31 19.03 -8.96
N LEU A 307 -6.29 18.25 -9.32
CA LEU A 307 -5.22 18.63 -10.27
C LEU A 307 -5.24 17.62 -11.42
N ASP A 308 -5.28 18.11 -12.65
CA ASP A 308 -5.19 17.26 -13.84
C ASP A 308 -3.81 16.59 -13.90
N THR A 309 -3.79 15.26 -13.88
CA THR A 309 -2.55 14.47 -13.90
C THR A 309 -1.72 14.65 -15.17
N LYS A 310 -2.31 15.14 -16.24
CA LYS A 310 -1.61 15.42 -17.51
C LYS A 310 -0.67 16.62 -17.41
N ASN A 311 -0.98 17.57 -16.53
CA ASN A 311 -0.29 18.85 -16.40
C ASN A 311 0.55 18.97 -15.12
N LEU A 312 0.98 17.85 -14.52
CA LEU A 312 1.76 17.86 -13.30
C LEU A 312 3.24 18.13 -13.56
N ASP A 313 3.78 19.15 -12.89
CA ASP A 313 5.23 19.42 -12.86
C ASP A 313 5.98 18.35 -12.04
N LEU A 314 5.34 17.82 -11.00
CA LEU A 314 5.89 16.80 -10.11
C LEU A 314 5.08 15.52 -10.20
N ARG A 315 5.68 14.48 -10.79
CA ARG A 315 5.11 13.13 -10.83
C ARG A 315 5.71 12.26 -9.73
N MET A 316 4.95 12.06 -8.65
CA MET A 316 5.43 11.28 -7.50
C MET A 316 5.68 9.81 -7.87
N GLN A 317 4.90 9.24 -8.78
CA GLN A 317 5.06 7.86 -9.25
C GLN A 317 6.41 7.58 -9.93
N GLU A 318 7.12 8.61 -10.38
CA GLU A 318 8.42 8.48 -11.05
C GLU A 318 9.60 8.55 -10.09
N ARG A 319 9.36 8.82 -8.81
CA ARG A 319 10.41 8.86 -7.79
C ARG A 319 10.94 7.48 -7.41
N GLY A 320 12.22 7.43 -7.08
CA GLY A 320 12.92 6.23 -6.64
C GLY A 320 13.55 5.44 -7.78
N PRO A 321 14.19 4.29 -7.46
CA PRO A 321 14.84 3.45 -8.44
C PRO A 321 13.90 3.00 -9.55
N THR A 322 14.32 3.13 -10.80
CA THR A 322 13.59 2.69 -11.99
C THR A 322 13.86 1.23 -12.35
N ILE A 323 14.88 0.64 -11.73
CA ILE A 323 15.35 -0.73 -11.97
C ILE A 323 15.34 -1.50 -10.66
#